data_c0adbcb548dd66180e98e6556ab746f8
#
_entry.id   c0adbcb548dd66180e98e6556ab746f8
#
_cell.length_a   1.000
_cell.length_b   1.000
_cell.length_c   1.000
_cell.angle_alpha   90.00
_cell.angle_beta   90.00
_cell.angle_gamma   90.00
#
_symmetry.space_group_name_H-M   'P 1'
#
loop_
_entity.id
_entity.type
_entity.pdbx_description
1 polymer ?
#
loop_
_entity_poly.entity_id
_entity_poly.type
_entity_poly.pdbx_seq_one_letter_code
_entity_poly.pdbx_strand_id
1 'polypeptide(L)'
;IVELSPGRGWYTEILAKYMFENGRYIAAPYNPNLGGYAERLWDNYSSLLQSNEIYSKIEISYLFDKMAEDESVDAVLTFRNIHNWINDGAKNAKIIFEQTYNVLRSGGFFGVVEHRAKINTSVEDMYKSGYVTEQFIIDLAKDTGFVLSDKSEINANSKDMKNYPKGVWTLPPSLRLKDQNRSKYLEIGESDRMTLLFQKP
;
A
#
# COMPACT_ATOMS: atom_id res chain seq x y z
N ILE A 1 2.85 -3.41 -14.86
CA ILE A 1 2.49 -2.73 -13.60
C ILE A 1 3.52 -3.01 -12.51
N VAL A 2 3.57 -2.14 -11.49
CA VAL A 2 4.36 -2.37 -10.25
C VAL A 2 3.41 -2.41 -9.05
N GLU A 3 3.53 -3.42 -8.17
CA GLU A 3 2.89 -3.45 -6.86
C GLU A 3 3.92 -3.13 -5.78
N LEU A 4 3.70 -2.05 -5.01
CA LEU A 4 4.57 -1.65 -3.92
C LEU A 4 4.20 -2.38 -2.63
N SER A 5 5.19 -2.97 -1.98
CA SER A 5 5.04 -3.66 -0.68
C SER A 5 3.89 -4.67 -0.68
N PRO A 6 3.92 -5.73 -1.49
CA PRO A 6 2.82 -6.70 -1.63
C PRO A 6 2.47 -7.43 -0.32
N GLY A 7 3.26 -7.28 0.71
CA GLY A 7 3.06 -7.93 2.00
C GLY A 7 3.12 -9.46 1.90
N ARG A 8 1.99 -10.10 2.17
CA ARG A 8 1.84 -11.55 2.01
C ARG A 8 1.25 -11.97 0.66
N GLY A 9 1.06 -11.02 -0.27
CA GLY A 9 0.61 -11.30 -1.63
C GLY A 9 -0.90 -11.31 -1.83
N TRP A 10 -1.69 -10.74 -0.94
CA TRP A 10 -3.16 -10.72 -1.10
C TRP A 10 -3.60 -10.14 -2.46
N TYR A 11 -3.06 -8.98 -2.83
CA TYR A 11 -3.39 -8.38 -4.13
C TYR A 11 -2.60 -9.02 -5.28
N THR A 12 -1.42 -9.57 -5.00
CA THR A 12 -0.66 -10.37 -5.97
C THR A 12 -1.47 -11.53 -6.52
N GLU A 13 -2.27 -12.22 -5.69
CA GLU A 13 -3.15 -13.31 -6.13
C GLU A 13 -4.19 -12.87 -7.18
N ILE A 14 -4.61 -11.61 -7.13
CA ILE A 14 -5.55 -11.02 -8.09
C ILE A 14 -4.78 -10.50 -9.32
N LEU A 15 -3.76 -9.66 -9.07
CA LEU A 15 -3.02 -8.96 -10.11
C LEU A 15 -2.22 -9.92 -11.01
N ALA A 16 -1.63 -10.97 -10.44
CA ALA A 16 -0.89 -11.96 -11.22
C ALA A 16 -1.77 -12.64 -12.25
N LYS A 17 -2.98 -13.04 -11.87
CA LYS A 17 -3.96 -13.64 -12.79
C LYS A 17 -4.33 -12.70 -13.93
N TYR A 18 -4.57 -11.44 -13.59
CA TYR A 18 -4.96 -10.42 -14.56
C TYR A 18 -3.83 -10.11 -15.56
N MET A 19 -2.57 -10.12 -15.09
CA MET A 19 -1.41 -9.74 -15.89
C MET A 19 -0.76 -10.91 -16.62
N PHE A 20 -1.09 -12.16 -16.28
CA PHE A 20 -0.37 -13.36 -16.72
C PHE A 20 -0.24 -13.49 -18.25
N GLU A 21 -1.32 -13.23 -18.99
CA GLU A 21 -1.35 -13.38 -20.45
C GLU A 21 -0.95 -12.08 -21.18
N ASN A 22 -1.28 -10.90 -20.63
CA ASN A 22 -1.28 -9.66 -21.40
C ASN A 22 -0.46 -8.55 -20.76
N GLY A 23 0.37 -8.84 -19.78
CA GLY A 23 1.08 -7.78 -19.08
C GLY A 23 2.39 -8.22 -18.45
N ARG A 24 3.13 -7.22 -17.97
CA ARG A 24 4.31 -7.38 -17.15
C ARG A 24 3.99 -6.96 -15.72
N TYR A 25 4.29 -7.80 -14.76
CA TYR A 25 4.04 -7.55 -13.35
C TYR A 25 5.34 -7.59 -12.55
N ILE A 26 5.66 -6.46 -11.91
CA ILE A 26 6.80 -6.30 -11.01
C ILE A 26 6.25 -6.16 -9.60
N ALA A 27 6.72 -6.97 -8.67
CA ALA A 27 6.47 -6.82 -7.25
C ALA A 27 7.69 -6.20 -6.58
N ALA A 28 7.47 -5.15 -5.79
CA ALA A 28 8.51 -4.44 -5.05
C ALA A 28 8.34 -4.62 -3.52
N PRO A 29 8.64 -5.81 -2.95
CA PRO A 29 8.65 -6.03 -1.50
C PRO A 29 9.78 -5.27 -0.83
N TYR A 30 9.78 -5.24 0.51
CA TYR A 30 10.97 -4.86 1.28
C TYR A 30 12.10 -5.84 1.01
N ASN A 31 13.34 -5.34 0.91
CA ASN A 31 14.50 -6.18 0.74
C ASN A 31 14.70 -7.08 1.98
N PRO A 32 14.68 -8.42 1.85
CA PRO A 32 14.80 -9.34 2.98
C PRO A 32 16.13 -9.20 3.74
N ASN A 33 17.18 -8.69 3.09
CA ASN A 33 18.48 -8.44 3.72
C ASN A 33 18.43 -7.36 4.81
N LEU A 34 17.35 -6.61 4.93
CA LEU A 34 17.09 -5.71 6.06
C LEU A 34 16.78 -6.48 7.35
N GLY A 35 16.51 -7.79 7.26
CA GLY A 35 16.20 -8.66 8.39
C GLY A 35 14.85 -8.40 9.06
N GLY A 36 14.58 -9.10 10.13
CA GLY A 36 13.45 -8.86 11.03
C GLY A 36 12.06 -8.91 10.34
N TYR A 37 11.39 -7.76 10.23
CA TYR A 37 10.05 -7.69 9.64
C TYR A 37 10.08 -7.93 8.13
N ALA A 38 11.07 -7.39 7.43
CA ALA A 38 11.22 -7.52 5.98
C ALA A 38 11.46 -8.98 5.58
N GLU A 39 12.34 -9.67 6.30
CA GLU A 39 12.64 -11.09 6.11
C GLU A 39 11.39 -11.96 6.30
N ARG A 40 10.64 -11.77 7.41
CA ARG A 40 9.39 -12.51 7.67
C ARG A 40 8.30 -12.27 6.61
N LEU A 41 8.22 -11.07 6.05
CA LEU A 41 7.29 -10.79 4.95
C LEU A 41 7.73 -11.52 3.69
N TRP A 42 9.03 -11.51 3.39
CA TRP A 42 9.60 -12.20 2.25
C TRP A 42 9.39 -13.71 2.31
N ASP A 43 9.58 -14.35 3.47
CA ASP A 43 9.36 -15.79 3.64
C ASP A 43 7.92 -16.20 3.26
N ASN A 44 6.93 -15.41 3.69
CA ASN A 44 5.55 -15.65 3.32
C ASN A 44 5.30 -15.40 1.82
N TYR A 45 5.84 -14.30 1.30
CA TYR A 45 5.63 -13.91 -0.08
C TYR A 45 6.32 -14.87 -1.07
N SER A 46 7.56 -15.25 -0.80
CA SER A 46 8.29 -16.21 -1.62
C SER A 46 7.64 -17.60 -1.63
N SER A 47 7.04 -18.00 -0.51
CA SER A 47 6.25 -19.23 -0.44
C SER A 47 4.99 -19.16 -1.33
N LEU A 48 4.32 -18.01 -1.38
CA LEU A 48 3.22 -17.78 -2.31
C LEU A 48 3.70 -17.88 -3.76
N LEU A 49 4.82 -17.23 -4.11
CA LEU A 49 5.35 -17.25 -5.47
C LEU A 49 5.69 -18.66 -5.98
N GLN A 50 6.10 -19.55 -5.07
CA GLN A 50 6.41 -20.93 -5.37
C GLN A 50 5.16 -21.86 -5.42
N SER A 51 4.02 -21.39 -4.97
CA SER A 51 2.81 -22.21 -4.80
C SER A 51 2.05 -22.49 -6.09
N ASN A 52 2.25 -21.69 -7.14
CA ASN A 52 1.50 -21.83 -8.39
C ASN A 52 2.26 -21.21 -9.57
N GLU A 53 2.19 -21.87 -10.73
CA GLU A 53 2.82 -21.44 -11.99
C GLU A 53 2.37 -20.03 -12.43
N ILE A 54 1.18 -19.58 -12.05
CA ILE A 54 0.67 -18.25 -12.39
C ILE A 54 1.56 -17.13 -11.88
N TYR A 55 2.39 -17.39 -10.86
CA TYR A 55 3.33 -16.42 -10.30
C TYR A 55 4.72 -16.45 -10.96
N SER A 56 4.98 -17.41 -11.87
CA SER A 56 6.29 -17.61 -12.48
C SER A 56 6.80 -16.44 -13.33
N LYS A 57 5.87 -15.58 -13.81
CA LYS A 57 6.19 -14.39 -14.61
C LYS A 57 6.36 -13.12 -13.77
N ILE A 58 6.18 -13.20 -12.45
CA ILE A 58 6.35 -12.05 -11.59
C ILE A 58 7.83 -11.72 -11.46
N GLU A 59 8.18 -10.50 -11.81
CA GLU A 59 9.51 -9.97 -11.60
C GLU A 59 9.61 -9.38 -10.19
N ILE A 60 10.75 -9.59 -9.53
CA ILE A 60 11.00 -9.05 -8.20
C ILE A 60 12.00 -7.93 -8.30
N SER A 61 11.61 -6.78 -7.79
CA SER A 61 12.50 -5.68 -7.42
C SER A 61 12.30 -5.40 -5.92
N TYR A 62 13.02 -4.46 -5.36
CA TYR A 62 12.84 -4.14 -3.95
C TYR A 62 12.44 -2.68 -3.75
N LEU A 63 11.63 -2.45 -2.73
CA LEU A 63 11.31 -1.10 -2.28
C LEU A 63 12.60 -0.36 -1.91
N PHE A 64 12.72 0.88 -2.33
CA PHE A 64 13.91 1.75 -2.27
C PHE A 64 15.02 1.46 -3.30
N ASP A 65 14.99 0.34 -4.01
CA ASP A 65 15.86 0.10 -5.16
C ASP A 65 15.21 0.64 -6.45
N LYS A 66 15.91 0.60 -7.59
CA LYS A 66 15.31 0.93 -8.89
C LYS A 66 14.28 -0.14 -9.26
N MET A 67 13.00 0.20 -9.16
CA MET A 67 11.89 -0.76 -9.33
C MET A 67 11.69 -1.19 -10.80
N ALA A 68 11.96 -0.30 -11.73
CA ALA A 68 11.87 -0.51 -13.18
C ALA A 68 12.71 0.55 -13.90
N GLU A 69 12.82 0.46 -15.22
CA GLU A 69 13.37 1.55 -16.01
C GLU A 69 12.46 2.78 -15.96
N ASP A 70 13.05 3.96 -16.07
CA ASP A 70 12.31 5.21 -16.06
C ASP A 70 11.30 5.23 -17.21
N GLU A 71 10.11 5.77 -16.95
CA GLU A 71 9.02 5.92 -17.93
C GLU A 71 8.58 4.61 -18.63
N SER A 72 8.78 3.47 -18.00
CA SER A 72 8.49 2.15 -18.59
C SER A 72 7.22 1.48 -18.04
N VAL A 73 6.57 2.08 -17.03
CA VAL A 73 5.46 1.47 -16.30
C VAL A 73 4.15 2.21 -16.57
N ASP A 74 3.07 1.48 -16.85
CA ASP A 74 1.74 2.05 -17.07
C ASP A 74 1.02 2.38 -15.77
N ALA A 75 1.19 1.55 -14.74
CA ALA A 75 0.57 1.77 -13.45
C ALA A 75 1.42 1.25 -12.29
N VAL A 76 1.41 1.99 -11.19
CA VAL A 76 1.96 1.59 -9.89
C VAL A 76 0.82 1.54 -8.88
N LEU A 77 0.78 0.50 -8.06
CA LEU A 77 -0.30 0.25 -7.10
C LEU A 77 0.26 0.03 -5.69
N THR A 78 -0.42 0.57 -4.69
CA THR A 78 -0.12 0.29 -3.28
C THR A 78 -1.39 0.15 -2.46
N PHE A 79 -1.36 -0.80 -1.51
CA PHE A 79 -2.53 -1.15 -0.71
C PHE A 79 -2.17 -1.22 0.78
N ARG A 80 -2.54 -0.19 1.54
CA ARG A 80 -2.38 -0.11 3.00
C ARG A 80 -0.91 -0.19 3.46
N ASN A 81 -0.05 0.61 2.84
CA ASN A 81 1.38 0.61 3.12
C ASN A 81 1.94 1.97 3.56
N ILE A 82 1.31 3.09 3.15
CA ILE A 82 1.88 4.43 3.36
C ILE A 82 2.09 4.70 4.86
N HIS A 83 1.18 4.23 5.72
CA HIS A 83 1.35 4.35 7.16
C HIS A 83 2.63 3.69 7.71
N ASN A 84 3.22 2.72 7.00
CA ASN A 84 4.50 2.12 7.36
C ASN A 84 5.71 2.95 6.88
N TRP A 85 5.52 3.81 5.86
CA TRP A 85 6.58 4.59 5.25
C TRP A 85 6.79 5.97 5.91
N ILE A 86 5.95 6.35 6.85
CA ILE A 86 5.98 7.65 7.53
C ILE A 86 6.60 7.62 8.93
N ASN A 87 7.25 6.53 9.30
CA ASN A 87 7.88 6.35 10.62
C ASN A 87 9.07 7.29 10.90
N ASP A 88 9.61 7.90 9.85
CA ASP A 88 10.74 8.83 9.90
C ASP A 88 10.36 10.29 9.56
N GLY A 89 9.10 10.64 9.76
CA GLY A 89 8.57 11.95 9.41
C GLY A 89 8.25 12.12 7.92
N ALA A 90 7.93 11.02 7.24
CA ALA A 90 7.56 10.94 5.83
C ALA A 90 8.73 10.95 4.81
N LYS A 91 9.97 10.90 5.25
CA LYS A 91 11.14 10.88 4.35
C LYS A 91 11.12 9.67 3.42
N ASN A 92 10.86 8.47 3.97
CA ASN A 92 10.77 7.24 3.18
C ASN A 92 9.57 7.27 2.23
N ALA A 93 8.42 7.79 2.66
CA ALA A 93 7.25 7.95 1.79
C ALA A 93 7.58 8.85 0.58
N LYS A 94 8.29 9.96 0.81
CA LYS A 94 8.72 10.86 -0.27
C LYS A 94 9.62 10.15 -1.29
N ILE A 95 10.63 9.41 -0.83
CA ILE A 95 11.51 8.64 -1.72
C ILE A 95 10.70 7.66 -2.58
N ILE A 96 9.75 6.93 -1.99
CA ILE A 96 8.93 5.97 -2.72
C ILE A 96 8.04 6.65 -3.75
N PHE A 97 7.46 7.80 -3.43
CA PHE A 97 6.65 8.58 -4.38
C PHE A 97 7.49 9.12 -5.53
N GLU A 98 8.70 9.63 -5.27
CA GLU A 98 9.64 10.07 -6.30
C GLU A 98 10.05 8.91 -7.22
N GLN A 99 10.40 7.75 -6.67
CA GLN A 99 10.70 6.54 -7.46
C GLN A 99 9.50 6.09 -8.28
N THR A 100 8.28 6.14 -7.71
CA THR A 100 7.03 5.82 -8.41
C THR A 100 6.82 6.76 -9.58
N TYR A 101 7.05 8.06 -9.39
CA TYR A 101 6.94 9.06 -10.46
C TYR A 101 7.92 8.79 -11.60
N ASN A 102 9.17 8.47 -11.25
CA ASN A 102 10.23 8.24 -12.25
C ASN A 102 9.92 7.03 -13.15
N VAL A 103 9.48 5.92 -12.59
CA VAL A 103 9.21 4.70 -13.38
C VAL A 103 7.93 4.78 -14.22
N LEU A 104 6.95 5.59 -13.81
CA LEU A 104 5.72 5.77 -14.57
C LEU A 104 5.99 6.57 -15.87
N ARG A 105 5.44 6.12 -16.98
CA ARG A 105 5.41 6.90 -18.21
C ARG A 105 4.47 8.11 -18.06
N SER A 106 4.61 9.12 -18.91
CA SER A 106 3.63 10.21 -19.03
C SER A 106 2.24 9.62 -19.32
N GLY A 107 1.23 10.11 -18.63
CA GLY A 107 -0.14 9.57 -18.65
C GLY A 107 -0.34 8.31 -17.81
N GLY A 108 0.73 7.75 -17.18
CA GLY A 108 0.63 6.59 -16.31
C GLY A 108 -0.03 6.91 -14.96
N PHE A 109 -0.50 5.87 -14.25
CA PHE A 109 -1.31 6.03 -13.04
C PHE A 109 -0.64 5.48 -11.79
N PHE A 110 -0.84 6.17 -10.67
CA PHE A 110 -0.51 5.68 -9.33
C PHE A 110 -1.80 5.48 -8.53
N GLY A 111 -2.16 4.22 -8.27
CA GLY A 111 -3.34 3.82 -7.50
C GLY A 111 -2.98 3.58 -6.03
N VAL A 112 -3.71 4.24 -5.13
CA VAL A 112 -3.50 4.17 -3.69
C VAL A 112 -4.77 3.76 -2.97
N VAL A 113 -4.70 2.70 -2.16
CA VAL A 113 -5.70 2.38 -1.14
C VAL A 113 -5.04 2.48 0.22
N GLU A 114 -5.55 3.32 1.13
CA GLU A 114 -4.96 3.50 2.47
C GLU A 114 -6.03 3.70 3.54
N HIS A 115 -5.72 3.32 4.78
CA HIS A 115 -6.55 3.55 5.96
C HIS A 115 -6.70 5.04 6.23
N ARG A 116 -7.92 5.57 6.17
CA ARG A 116 -8.21 6.99 6.22
C ARG A 116 -8.31 7.50 7.65
N ALA A 117 -7.40 8.40 8.05
CA ALA A 117 -7.42 9.10 9.32
C ALA A 117 -8.51 10.19 9.40
N LYS A 118 -8.73 10.69 10.61
CA LYS A 118 -9.48 11.95 10.82
C LYS A 118 -8.66 13.13 10.31
N ILE A 119 -9.35 14.16 9.86
CA ILE A 119 -8.72 15.44 9.46
C ILE A 119 -7.85 15.97 10.61
N ASN A 120 -6.72 16.59 10.30
CA ASN A 120 -5.75 17.15 11.24
C ASN A 120 -5.05 16.15 12.18
N THR A 121 -5.04 14.84 11.84
CA THR A 121 -4.20 13.87 12.55
C THR A 121 -2.72 14.18 12.25
N SER A 122 -1.88 14.27 13.29
CA SER A 122 -0.44 14.49 13.12
C SER A 122 0.26 13.30 12.46
N VAL A 123 1.41 13.52 11.81
CA VAL A 123 2.20 12.44 11.18
C VAL A 123 2.58 11.38 12.22
N GLU A 124 2.93 11.79 13.44
CA GLU A 124 3.25 10.87 14.53
C GLU A 124 2.04 10.00 14.90
N ASP A 125 0.84 10.57 15.00
CA ASP A 125 -0.38 9.83 15.30
C ASP A 125 -0.83 8.96 14.13
N MET A 126 -0.62 9.41 12.88
CA MET A 126 -0.84 8.58 11.69
C MET A 126 0.01 7.29 11.75
N TYR A 127 1.30 7.42 12.00
CA TYR A 127 2.19 6.27 12.13
C TYR A 127 1.79 5.34 13.28
N LYS A 128 1.50 5.91 14.46
CA LYS A 128 1.11 5.13 15.65
C LYS A 128 -0.21 4.37 15.47
N SER A 129 -1.17 4.98 14.80
CA SER A 129 -2.51 4.42 14.62
C SER A 129 -2.68 3.59 13.35
N GLY A 130 -1.79 3.75 12.37
CA GLY A 130 -1.90 3.12 11.06
C GLY A 130 -2.97 3.74 10.15
N TYR A 131 -3.51 4.90 10.51
CA TYR A 131 -4.42 5.69 9.69
C TYR A 131 -3.69 6.91 9.13
N VAL A 132 -3.85 7.21 7.85
CA VAL A 132 -3.23 8.35 7.17
C VAL A 132 -4.30 9.33 6.70
N THR A 133 -4.07 10.63 6.82
CA THR A 133 -5.02 11.62 6.30
C THR A 133 -4.99 11.64 4.77
N GLU A 134 -6.16 11.77 4.15
CA GLU A 134 -6.26 11.88 2.69
C GLU A 134 -5.46 13.07 2.17
N GLN A 135 -5.54 14.21 2.86
CA GLN A 135 -4.81 15.42 2.48
C GLN A 135 -3.29 15.22 2.48
N PHE A 136 -2.74 14.49 3.46
CA PHE A 136 -1.31 14.19 3.50
C PHE A 136 -0.83 13.44 2.25
N ILE A 137 -1.60 12.44 1.80
CA ILE A 137 -1.24 11.67 0.59
C ILE A 137 -1.37 12.53 -0.66
N ILE A 138 -2.41 13.37 -0.74
CA ILE A 138 -2.61 14.28 -1.87
C ILE A 138 -1.48 15.30 -1.95
N ASP A 139 -1.08 15.90 -0.83
CA ASP A 139 0.01 16.88 -0.79
C ASP A 139 1.34 16.24 -1.18
N LEU A 140 1.65 15.05 -0.64
CA LEU A 140 2.86 14.30 -0.98
C LEU A 140 2.92 13.95 -2.48
N ALA A 141 1.81 13.51 -3.06
CA ALA A 141 1.71 13.21 -4.49
C ALA A 141 1.91 14.47 -5.34
N LYS A 142 1.28 15.57 -4.96
CA LYS A 142 1.41 16.86 -5.63
C LYS A 142 2.84 17.41 -5.59
N ASP A 143 3.49 17.33 -4.44
CA ASP A 143 4.88 17.76 -4.26
C ASP A 143 5.86 16.95 -5.12
N THR A 144 5.47 15.71 -5.47
CA THR A 144 6.24 14.84 -6.37
C THR A 144 5.96 15.13 -7.86
N GLY A 145 4.88 15.85 -8.18
CA GLY A 145 4.48 16.18 -9.57
C GLY A 145 3.23 15.46 -10.07
N PHE A 146 2.62 14.59 -9.28
CA PHE A 146 1.36 13.94 -9.63
C PHE A 146 0.17 14.89 -9.62
N VAL A 147 -0.82 14.58 -10.43
CA VAL A 147 -2.15 15.20 -10.39
C VAL A 147 -3.17 14.19 -9.85
N LEU A 148 -3.99 14.57 -8.89
CA LEU A 148 -5.12 13.76 -8.46
C LEU A 148 -6.13 13.67 -9.60
N SER A 149 -6.32 12.47 -10.15
CA SER A 149 -7.20 12.22 -11.29
C SER A 149 -8.60 11.82 -10.84
N ASP A 150 -8.71 10.96 -9.81
CA ASP A 150 -10.01 10.48 -9.34
C ASP A 150 -9.94 10.00 -7.89
N LYS A 151 -11.13 9.86 -7.25
CA LYS A 151 -11.32 9.29 -5.91
C LYS A 151 -12.52 8.36 -5.90
N SER A 152 -12.46 7.32 -5.06
CA SER A 152 -13.59 6.42 -4.87
C SER A 152 -13.84 6.14 -3.39
N GLU A 153 -15.10 6.09 -3.01
CA GLU A 153 -15.56 5.71 -1.68
C GLU A 153 -15.92 4.21 -1.57
N ILE A 154 -15.54 3.40 -2.55
CA ILE A 154 -15.85 1.95 -2.59
C ILE A 154 -15.34 1.20 -1.35
N ASN A 155 -14.26 1.67 -0.75
CA ASN A 155 -13.64 1.12 0.45
C ASN A 155 -13.96 1.91 1.72
N ALA A 156 -14.92 2.84 1.67
CA ALA A 156 -15.31 3.62 2.84
C ALA A 156 -16.09 2.78 3.84
N ASN A 157 -15.87 3.02 5.13
CA ASN A 157 -16.63 2.42 6.22
C ASN A 157 -16.99 3.46 7.28
N SER A 158 -18.24 3.94 7.25
CA SER A 158 -18.75 4.94 8.21
C SER A 158 -18.83 4.43 9.65
N LYS A 159 -18.77 3.12 9.90
CA LYS A 159 -18.75 2.53 11.24
C LYS A 159 -17.38 2.65 11.92
N ASP A 160 -16.32 2.90 11.12
CA ASP A 160 -14.95 3.04 11.65
C ASP A 160 -14.74 4.40 12.31
N MET A 161 -14.71 4.40 13.64
CA MET A 161 -14.53 5.61 14.47
C MET A 161 -13.07 6.04 14.60
N LYS A 162 -12.10 5.23 14.17
CA LYS A 162 -10.65 5.54 14.12
C LYS A 162 -10.01 5.90 15.48
N ASN A 163 -10.57 5.39 16.58
CA ASN A 163 -10.14 5.71 17.96
C ASN A 163 -9.92 4.46 18.81
N TYR A 164 -9.27 3.46 18.26
CA TYR A 164 -9.10 2.16 18.87
C TYR A 164 -7.76 2.01 19.60
N PRO A 165 -7.69 1.16 20.65
CA PRO A 165 -6.49 1.01 21.51
C PRO A 165 -5.22 0.58 20.76
N LYS A 166 -5.34 -0.13 19.64
CA LYS A 166 -4.23 -0.55 18.77
C LYS A 166 -4.36 0.04 17.36
N GLY A 167 -4.94 1.23 17.25
CA GLY A 167 -5.19 1.84 15.95
C GLY A 167 -5.97 0.92 15.02
N VAL A 168 -5.70 1.00 13.74
CA VAL A 168 -6.35 0.21 12.68
C VAL A 168 -6.26 -1.30 12.92
N TRP A 169 -5.21 -1.77 13.56
CA TRP A 169 -4.99 -3.19 13.83
C TRP A 169 -5.92 -3.77 14.90
N THR A 170 -6.75 -2.96 15.54
CA THR A 170 -7.85 -3.42 16.41
C THR A 170 -8.95 -4.07 15.58
N LEU A 171 -9.17 -3.59 14.35
CA LEU A 171 -10.20 -4.07 13.43
C LEU A 171 -9.74 -5.31 12.64
N PRO A 172 -10.69 -6.01 11.95
CA PRO A 172 -10.35 -7.04 10.99
C PRO A 172 -9.42 -6.51 9.86
N PRO A 173 -8.60 -7.38 9.29
CA PRO A 173 -8.39 -8.79 9.62
C PRO A 173 -7.46 -9.02 10.82
N SER A 174 -6.79 -7.97 11.32
CA SER A 174 -5.73 -8.10 12.35
C SER A 174 -6.24 -8.52 13.71
N LEU A 175 -7.33 -7.91 14.20
CA LEU A 175 -7.95 -8.19 15.51
C LEU A 175 -6.93 -8.35 16.65
N ARG A 176 -5.98 -7.40 16.75
CA ARG A 176 -4.82 -7.51 17.67
C ARG A 176 -5.20 -7.60 19.16
N LEU A 177 -6.44 -7.26 19.52
CA LEU A 177 -6.98 -7.43 20.89
C LEU A 177 -7.53 -8.84 21.14
N LYS A 178 -7.40 -9.75 20.15
CA LYS A 178 -7.85 -11.16 20.24
C LYS A 178 -9.34 -11.23 20.61
N ASP A 179 -9.65 -11.80 21.79
CA ASP A 179 -11.03 -12.01 22.25
C ASP A 179 -11.65 -10.77 22.94
N GLN A 180 -10.83 -9.75 23.28
CA GLN A 180 -11.33 -8.55 23.93
C GLN A 180 -12.23 -7.75 22.96
N ASN A 181 -13.53 -7.70 23.28
CA ASN A 181 -14.56 -7.03 22.48
C ASN A 181 -14.61 -7.48 21.01
N ARG A 182 -14.20 -8.71 20.71
CA ARG A 182 -14.06 -9.25 19.35
C ARG A 182 -15.33 -9.06 18.52
N SER A 183 -16.50 -9.38 19.08
CA SER A 183 -17.77 -9.26 18.37
C SER A 183 -18.06 -7.82 17.93
N LYS A 184 -17.75 -6.84 18.79
CA LYS A 184 -17.88 -5.41 18.46
C LYS A 184 -17.01 -5.04 17.25
N TYR A 185 -15.75 -5.49 17.24
CA TYR A 185 -14.83 -5.15 16.14
C TYR A 185 -15.17 -5.88 14.84
N LEU A 186 -15.70 -7.09 14.91
CA LEU A 186 -16.21 -7.79 13.75
C LEU A 186 -17.48 -7.11 13.16
N GLU A 187 -18.35 -6.55 14.01
CA GLU A 187 -19.52 -5.81 13.57
C GLU A 187 -19.18 -4.49 12.87
N ILE A 188 -18.09 -3.81 13.33
CA ILE A 188 -17.54 -2.62 12.64
C ILE A 188 -17.01 -3.02 11.26
N GLY A 189 -16.36 -4.18 11.17
CA GLY A 189 -15.73 -4.66 9.95
C GLY A 189 -14.33 -4.09 9.73
N GLU A 190 -13.88 -4.10 8.49
CA GLU A 190 -12.58 -3.52 8.13
C GLU A 190 -12.59 -1.99 8.27
N SER A 191 -11.40 -1.40 8.34
CA SER A 191 -11.22 0.05 8.46
C SER A 191 -11.84 0.83 7.31
N ASP A 192 -12.17 2.09 7.58
CA ASP A 192 -12.45 3.08 6.55
C ASP A 192 -11.19 3.33 5.72
N ARG A 193 -11.29 3.23 4.39
CA ARG A 193 -10.16 3.39 3.48
C ARG A 193 -10.51 4.36 2.35
N MET A 194 -9.59 5.29 2.09
CA MET A 194 -9.60 6.07 0.87
C MET A 194 -9.10 5.23 -0.31
N THR A 195 -9.59 5.53 -1.49
CA THR A 195 -9.10 5.01 -2.76
C THR A 195 -8.83 6.21 -3.66
N LEU A 196 -7.56 6.42 -4.01
CA LEU A 196 -7.10 7.58 -4.76
C LEU A 196 -6.41 7.13 -6.04
N LEU A 197 -6.65 7.86 -7.13
CA LEU A 197 -5.97 7.67 -8.40
C LEU A 197 -5.23 8.95 -8.76
N PHE A 198 -3.92 8.85 -8.86
CA PHE A 198 -3.06 9.92 -9.33
C PHE A 198 -2.56 9.62 -10.74
N GLN A 199 -2.29 10.66 -11.52
CA GLN A 199 -1.74 10.56 -12.85
C GLN A 199 -0.43 11.36 -12.94
N LYS A 200 0.58 10.79 -13.61
CA LYS A 200 1.76 11.53 -14.06
C LYS A 200 1.37 12.29 -15.33
N PRO A 201 1.47 13.62 -15.35
CA PRO A 201 1.17 14.44 -16.54
C PRO A 201 1.98 14.08 -17.78
#